data_88eaf9e36d75cad8a02ea9263e7706b6
#
_entry.id   88eaf9e36d75cad8a02ea9263e7706b6
#
_cell.length_a   1.000
_cell.length_b   1.000
_cell.length_c   1.000
_cell.angle_alpha   90.00
_cell.angle_beta   90.00
_cell.angle_gamma   90.00
#
_symmetry.space_group_name_H-M   'P 1'
#
loop_
_entity.id
_entity.type
_entity.pdbx_description
1 polymer ?
#
loop_
_entity_poly.entity_id
_entity_poly.type
_entity_poly.pdbx_seq_one_letter_code
_entity_poly.pdbx_strand_id
1 'polypeptide(L)'
;MLYPTAFFTNNHVSLHIYKNKFPMKILYYIYQICIALPILLVLTILTAIVTIVGSLLGGAHFWGYYPCKIWSQLICLFLLIPVKIYGREKLHGKTSYIFVPNHQGSFDIFLIYGFIGRNFKWMMKKSLRKIPFVGKACESAGHIFVDRSGP
;
A
#
# COMPACT_ATOMS: atom_id res chain seq x y z
N MET A 1 -9.75 8.28 19.11
CA MET A 1 -8.54 8.25 18.29
C MET A 1 -8.30 6.80 17.87
N LEU A 2 -8.72 6.44 16.66
CA LEU A 2 -8.89 5.07 16.21
C LEU A 2 -7.57 4.51 15.65
N TYR A 3 -7.23 3.32 16.10
CA TYR A 3 -6.09 2.55 15.61
C TYR A 3 -6.48 1.79 14.35
N PRO A 4 -5.68 1.78 13.27
CA PRO A 4 -5.92 0.87 12.18
C PRO A 4 -5.47 -0.53 12.61
N THR A 5 -6.42 -1.38 12.93
CA THR A 5 -6.23 -2.82 13.12
C THR A 5 -6.87 -3.53 11.94
N ALA A 6 -6.07 -4.20 11.13
CA ALA A 6 -6.60 -5.09 10.12
C ALA A 6 -6.89 -6.45 10.77
N PHE A 7 -8.15 -6.86 10.82
CA PHE A 7 -8.58 -8.17 11.33
C PHE A 7 -9.02 -9.07 10.18
N PHE A 8 -8.52 -10.28 10.16
CA PHE A 8 -9.01 -11.36 9.31
C PHE A 8 -9.52 -12.50 10.19
N THR A 9 -10.75 -12.96 9.97
CA THR A 9 -11.37 -14.00 10.78
C THR A 9 -10.87 -15.40 10.40
N ASN A 10 -10.64 -16.25 11.42
CA ASN A 10 -10.27 -17.67 11.43
C ASN A 10 -8.87 -18.09 10.97
N ASN A 11 -8.11 -17.25 10.26
CA ASN A 11 -6.67 -17.43 10.02
C ASN A 11 -6.00 -16.05 10.07
N HIS A 12 -5.86 -15.47 11.27
CA HIS A 12 -5.46 -14.07 11.46
C HIS A 12 -4.06 -13.77 10.96
N VAL A 13 -3.95 -12.87 9.97
CA VAL A 13 -2.77 -12.03 9.74
C VAL A 13 -3.08 -10.67 10.36
N SER A 14 -2.42 -10.30 11.45
CA SER A 14 -2.60 -9.01 12.10
C SER A 14 -1.43 -8.09 11.79
N LEU A 15 -1.72 -6.90 11.33
CA LEU A 15 -0.76 -5.83 11.12
C LEU A 15 -0.95 -4.79 12.23
N HIS A 16 0.02 -4.67 13.12
CA HIS A 16 -0.02 -3.69 14.20
C HIS A 16 0.92 -2.52 13.92
N ILE A 17 0.39 -1.31 14.01
CA ILE A 17 1.20 -0.09 14.04
C ILE A 17 1.48 0.27 15.49
N TYR A 18 2.75 0.24 15.85
CA TYR A 18 3.17 0.70 17.17
C TYR A 18 3.16 2.23 17.23
N LYS A 19 2.35 2.78 18.15
CA LYS A 19 2.35 4.22 18.42
C LYS A 19 3.60 4.57 19.22
N ASN A 20 4.61 5.11 18.56
CA ASN A 20 5.69 5.76 19.28
C ASN A 20 5.12 6.94 20.05
N LYS A 21 5.33 6.95 21.37
CA LYS A 21 5.12 8.13 22.21
C LYS A 21 6.24 9.12 21.87
N PHE A 22 6.05 9.89 20.79
CA PHE A 22 6.97 10.99 20.49
C PHE A 22 6.66 12.14 21.44
N PRO A 23 7.57 12.51 22.36
CA PRO A 23 7.34 13.61 23.30
C PRO A 23 7.26 14.97 22.59
N MET A 24 7.66 15.05 21.31
CA MET A 24 7.70 16.29 20.53
C MET A 24 6.81 16.19 19.28
N LYS A 25 5.51 16.29 19.47
CA LYS A 25 4.52 16.24 18.37
C LYS A 25 4.81 17.30 17.29
N ILE A 26 5.19 18.50 17.70
CA ILE A 26 5.47 19.63 16.77
C ILE A 26 6.64 19.29 15.85
N LEU A 27 7.76 18.81 16.40
CA LEU A 27 8.93 18.43 15.60
C LEU A 27 8.60 17.29 14.62
N TYR A 28 7.78 16.35 15.04
CA TYR A 28 7.32 15.26 14.18
C TYR A 28 6.45 15.79 13.02
N TYR A 29 5.56 16.76 13.26
CA TYR A 29 4.78 17.37 12.19
C TYR A 29 5.64 18.18 11.23
N ILE A 30 6.62 18.94 11.74
CA ILE A 30 7.59 19.66 10.89
C ILE A 30 8.37 18.67 10.01
N TYR A 31 8.87 17.58 10.60
CA TYR A 31 9.53 16.53 9.86
C TYR A 31 8.61 15.94 8.77
N GLN A 32 7.36 15.63 9.09
CA GLN A 32 6.42 15.05 8.13
C GLN A 32 6.15 15.99 6.96
N ILE A 33 5.96 17.29 7.21
CA ILE A 33 5.64 18.27 6.15
C ILE A 33 6.87 18.62 5.33
N CYS A 34 8.01 18.90 5.98
CA CYS A 34 9.18 19.43 5.31
C CYS A 34 10.07 18.35 4.69
N ILE A 35 10.08 17.15 5.22
CA ILE A 35 10.98 16.06 4.79
C ILE A 35 10.19 14.88 4.22
N ALA A 36 9.30 14.28 5.01
CA ALA A 36 8.62 13.06 4.60
C ALA A 36 7.73 13.30 3.37
N LEU A 37 6.89 14.33 3.38
CA LEU A 37 5.94 14.59 2.30
C LEU A 37 6.61 14.83 0.93
N PRO A 38 7.66 15.68 0.79
CA PRO A 38 8.39 15.81 -0.47
C PRO A 38 9.03 14.50 -0.95
N ILE A 39 9.64 13.73 -0.04
CA ILE A 39 10.22 12.42 -0.36
C ILE A 39 9.14 11.47 -0.85
N LEU A 40 7.99 11.39 -0.18
CA LEU A 40 6.87 10.53 -0.56
C LEU A 40 6.32 10.88 -1.94
N LEU A 41 6.23 12.17 -2.28
CA LEU A 41 5.82 12.63 -3.61
C LEU A 41 6.79 12.14 -4.69
N VAL A 42 8.09 12.35 -4.50
CA VAL A 42 9.12 11.91 -5.45
C VAL A 42 9.10 10.39 -5.59
N LEU A 43 9.06 9.65 -4.48
CA LEU A 43 8.98 8.18 -4.48
C LEU A 43 7.74 7.68 -5.22
N THR A 44 6.60 8.35 -5.04
CA THR A 44 5.34 7.96 -5.71
C THR A 44 5.45 8.14 -7.22
N ILE A 45 6.00 9.26 -7.69
CA ILE A 45 6.19 9.53 -9.12
C ILE A 45 7.19 8.54 -9.73
N LEU A 46 8.32 8.31 -9.09
CA LEU A 46 9.33 7.36 -9.55
C LEU A 46 8.76 5.94 -9.62
N THR A 47 8.06 5.51 -8.58
CA THR A 47 7.41 4.19 -8.56
C THR A 47 6.37 4.06 -9.67
N ALA A 48 5.58 5.10 -9.92
CA ALA A 48 4.61 5.09 -11.00
C ALA A 48 5.28 4.94 -12.37
N ILE A 49 6.35 5.69 -12.62
CA ILE A 49 7.13 5.59 -13.87
C ILE A 49 7.70 4.19 -14.04
N VAL A 50 8.38 3.66 -13.02
CA VAL A 50 8.99 2.32 -13.05
C VAL A 50 7.91 1.24 -13.29
N THR A 51 6.75 1.36 -12.64
CA THR A 51 5.65 0.42 -12.83
C THR A 51 5.09 0.49 -14.25
N ILE A 52 4.87 1.68 -14.80
CA ILE A 52 4.35 1.86 -16.16
C ILE A 52 5.35 1.30 -17.17
N VAL A 53 6.59 1.77 -17.15
CA VAL A 53 7.63 1.37 -18.12
C VAL A 53 7.90 -0.13 -18.04
N GLY A 54 8.10 -0.66 -16.85
CA GLY A 54 8.36 -2.09 -16.65
C GLY A 54 7.19 -2.97 -17.09
N SER A 55 5.94 -2.53 -16.85
CA SER A 55 4.75 -3.26 -17.32
C SER A 55 4.61 -3.25 -18.84
N LEU A 56 4.98 -2.15 -19.50
CA LEU A 56 4.99 -2.05 -20.97
C LEU A 56 6.08 -2.93 -21.61
N LEU A 57 7.19 -3.12 -20.93
CA LEU A 57 8.28 -4.01 -21.39
C LEU A 57 7.97 -5.52 -21.22
N GLY A 58 6.77 -5.86 -20.80
CA GLY A 58 6.29 -7.25 -20.79
C GLY A 58 6.36 -7.97 -19.43
N GLY A 59 6.49 -7.26 -18.33
CA GLY A 59 6.57 -7.85 -17.00
C GLY A 59 5.52 -7.37 -16.01
N ALA A 60 4.27 -7.15 -16.43
CA ALA A 60 3.21 -6.56 -15.58
C ALA A 60 2.95 -7.32 -14.25
N HIS A 61 3.22 -8.64 -14.22
CA HIS A 61 3.13 -9.42 -12.99
C HIS A 61 4.20 -9.01 -11.96
N PHE A 62 5.43 -8.80 -12.41
CA PHE A 62 6.56 -8.39 -11.58
C PHE A 62 6.50 -6.88 -11.32
N TRP A 63 6.52 -6.07 -12.37
CA TRP A 63 6.59 -4.61 -12.30
C TRP A 63 5.32 -3.95 -11.72
N GLY A 64 4.19 -4.63 -11.83
CA GLY A 64 2.94 -4.18 -11.20
C GLY A 64 2.85 -4.45 -9.70
N TYR A 65 3.81 -5.20 -9.10
CA TYR A 65 3.76 -5.52 -7.67
C TYR A 65 5.01 -5.06 -6.92
N TYR A 66 6.21 -5.46 -7.36
CA TYR A 66 7.42 -5.26 -6.56
C TYR A 66 7.81 -3.78 -6.36
N PRO A 67 7.74 -2.90 -7.36
CA PRO A 67 7.99 -1.47 -7.14
C PRO A 67 7.03 -0.87 -6.11
N CYS A 68 5.75 -1.19 -6.20
CA CYS A 68 4.74 -0.72 -5.27
C CYS A 68 4.90 -1.28 -3.86
N LYS A 69 5.37 -2.53 -3.73
CA LYS A 69 5.73 -3.12 -2.44
C LYS A 69 6.88 -2.36 -1.78
N ILE A 70 7.96 -2.11 -2.51
CA ILE A 70 9.11 -1.34 -2.01
C ILE A 70 8.67 0.08 -1.66
N TRP A 71 7.92 0.74 -2.52
CA TRP A 71 7.34 2.06 -2.27
C TRP A 71 6.55 2.10 -0.97
N SER A 72 5.66 1.13 -0.73
CA SER A 72 4.87 1.04 0.50
C SER A 72 5.74 0.86 1.75
N GLN A 73 6.80 0.05 1.66
CA GLN A 73 7.75 -0.15 2.75
C GLN A 73 8.53 1.13 3.06
N LEU A 74 9.00 1.83 2.02
CA LEU A 74 9.69 3.12 2.17
C LEU A 74 8.77 4.19 2.76
N ILE A 75 7.50 4.24 2.38
CA ILE A 75 6.52 5.14 3.00
C ILE A 75 6.43 4.88 4.51
N CYS A 76 6.26 3.63 4.93
CA CYS A 76 6.21 3.29 6.36
C CYS A 76 7.51 3.68 7.07
N LEU A 77 8.66 3.48 6.43
CA LEU A 77 9.97 3.84 6.96
C LEU A 77 10.11 5.36 7.15
N PHE A 78 9.84 6.16 6.11
CA PHE A 78 9.95 7.63 6.18
C PHE A 78 8.90 8.26 7.07
N LEU A 79 7.75 7.64 7.25
CA LEU A 79 6.76 8.08 8.24
C LEU A 79 7.07 7.59 9.66
N LEU A 80 8.20 6.88 9.84
CA LEU A 80 8.64 6.33 11.13
C LEU A 80 7.59 5.43 11.78
N ILE A 81 6.89 4.63 10.96
CA ILE A 81 5.84 3.72 11.42
C ILE A 81 6.44 2.31 11.56
N PRO A 82 6.68 1.82 12.77
CA PRO A 82 7.12 0.45 12.96
C PRO A 82 5.98 -0.51 12.65
N VAL A 83 6.23 -1.50 11.78
CA VAL A 83 5.24 -2.49 11.36
C VAL A 83 5.65 -3.85 11.92
N LYS A 84 4.73 -4.53 12.62
CA LYS A 84 4.86 -5.92 13.02
C LYS A 84 3.82 -6.76 12.28
N ILE A 85 4.24 -7.90 11.76
CA ILE A 85 3.38 -8.80 10.98
C ILE A 85 3.22 -10.10 11.77
N TYR A 86 1.99 -10.57 11.91
CA TYR A 86 1.67 -11.84 12.53
C TYR A 86 0.80 -12.67 11.58
N GLY A 87 0.98 -13.98 11.57
CA GLY A 87 0.15 -14.91 10.81
C GLY A 87 0.51 -15.05 9.33
N ARG A 88 1.62 -14.44 8.87
CA ARG A 88 2.06 -14.54 7.47
C ARG A 88 2.40 -15.97 7.06
N GLU A 89 2.83 -16.79 8.01
CA GLU A 89 3.12 -18.22 7.85
C GLU A 89 1.89 -19.04 7.43
N LYS A 90 0.68 -18.51 7.67
CA LYS A 90 -0.59 -19.13 7.26
C LYS A 90 -0.91 -18.98 5.77
N LEU A 91 -0.16 -18.12 5.05
CA LEU A 91 -0.33 -17.90 3.62
C LEU A 91 0.50 -18.92 2.83
N HIS A 92 -0.13 -20.00 2.40
CA HIS A 92 0.53 -21.08 1.64
C HIS A 92 0.84 -20.67 0.20
N GLY A 93 2.04 -21.02 -0.31
CA GLY A 93 2.59 -20.52 -1.57
C GLY A 93 1.78 -20.84 -2.82
N LYS A 94 1.08 -21.96 -2.85
CA LYS A 94 0.33 -22.45 -4.03
C LYS A 94 -1.17 -22.13 -4.02
N THR A 95 -1.67 -21.47 -2.97
CA THR A 95 -3.11 -21.19 -2.80
C THR A 95 -3.44 -19.79 -3.29
N SER A 96 -4.56 -19.66 -3.99
CA SER A 96 -5.14 -18.35 -4.33
C SER A 96 -5.91 -17.79 -3.15
N TYR A 97 -5.80 -16.48 -2.91
CA TYR A 97 -6.45 -15.79 -1.80
C TYR A 97 -7.23 -14.57 -2.29
N ILE A 98 -8.37 -14.34 -1.66
CA ILE A 98 -9.07 -13.06 -1.70
C ILE A 98 -8.86 -12.39 -0.35
N PHE A 99 -8.22 -11.22 -0.36
CA PHE A 99 -7.97 -10.44 0.84
C PHE A 99 -9.08 -9.40 1.03
N VAL A 100 -9.80 -9.51 2.14
CA VAL A 100 -10.85 -8.56 2.51
C VAL A 100 -10.44 -7.90 3.83
N PRO A 101 -9.67 -6.81 3.77
CA PRO A 101 -9.24 -6.11 4.97
C PRO A 101 -10.37 -5.27 5.56
N ASN A 102 -10.35 -5.07 6.87
CA ASN A 102 -11.13 -4.04 7.51
C ASN A 102 -10.48 -2.67 7.17
N HIS A 103 -10.94 -2.07 6.08
CA HIS A 103 -10.37 -0.85 5.52
C HIS A 103 -10.91 0.39 6.25
N GLN A 104 -10.11 0.94 7.15
CA GLN A 104 -10.47 2.10 7.97
C GLN A 104 -9.79 3.40 7.52
N GLY A 105 -8.79 3.32 6.66
CA GLY A 105 -8.06 4.51 6.21
C GLY A 105 -7.03 4.23 5.11
N SER A 106 -6.52 5.31 4.50
CA SER A 106 -5.56 5.22 3.39
C SER A 106 -4.25 4.51 3.77
N PHE A 107 -3.92 4.45 5.06
CA PHE A 107 -2.72 3.76 5.56
C PHE A 107 -2.75 2.24 5.35
N ASP A 108 -3.93 1.64 5.33
CA ASP A 108 -4.09 0.20 5.12
C ASP A 108 -3.51 -0.24 3.78
N ILE A 109 -3.54 0.63 2.77
CA ILE A 109 -2.97 0.37 1.44
C ILE A 109 -1.47 0.08 1.56
N PHE A 110 -0.73 0.92 2.30
CA PHE A 110 0.71 0.75 2.48
C PHE A 110 1.05 -0.50 3.30
N LEU A 111 0.28 -0.78 4.33
CA LEU A 111 0.49 -1.96 5.16
C LEU A 111 0.25 -3.25 4.38
N ILE A 112 -0.85 -3.33 3.64
CA ILE A 112 -1.19 -4.51 2.87
C ILE A 112 -0.21 -4.70 1.72
N TYR A 113 0.05 -3.66 0.94
CA TYR A 113 0.93 -3.74 -0.22
C TYR A 113 2.37 -4.07 0.16
N GLY A 114 2.90 -3.40 1.18
CA GLY A 114 4.27 -3.55 1.62
C GLY A 114 4.56 -4.86 2.33
N PHE A 115 3.58 -5.40 3.07
CA PHE A 115 3.90 -6.39 4.10
C PHE A 115 3.14 -7.71 4.01
N ILE A 116 2.08 -7.84 3.21
CA ILE A 116 1.36 -9.11 3.06
C ILE A 116 2.22 -10.22 2.43
N GLY A 117 3.20 -9.83 1.59
CA GLY A 117 4.15 -10.77 1.01
C GLY A 117 3.61 -11.63 -0.14
N ARG A 118 2.47 -11.28 -0.71
CA ARG A 118 1.81 -11.96 -1.84
C ARG A 118 1.53 -10.97 -2.94
N ASN A 119 1.75 -11.37 -4.18
CA ASN A 119 1.33 -10.57 -5.32
C ASN A 119 -0.20 -10.68 -5.45
N PHE A 120 -0.85 -9.55 -5.49
CA PHE A 120 -2.31 -9.45 -5.63
C PHE A 120 -2.69 -8.23 -6.45
N LYS A 121 -3.96 -8.14 -6.83
CA LYS A 121 -4.51 -6.99 -7.54
C LYS A 121 -5.56 -6.32 -6.68
N TRP A 122 -5.51 -4.99 -6.62
CA TRP A 122 -6.52 -4.22 -5.92
C TRP A 122 -7.81 -4.13 -6.73
N MET A 123 -8.93 -4.20 -6.04
CA MET A 123 -10.22 -3.74 -6.55
C MET A 123 -10.46 -2.33 -6.02
N MET A 124 -10.49 -1.33 -6.91
CA MET A 124 -10.51 0.07 -6.53
C MET A 124 -11.58 0.87 -7.28
N LYS A 125 -11.93 2.06 -6.74
CA LYS A 125 -12.93 2.94 -7.35
C LYS A 125 -12.42 3.48 -8.70
N LYS A 126 -13.27 3.45 -9.72
CA LYS A 126 -12.97 3.93 -11.10
C LYS A 126 -12.44 5.38 -11.14
N SER A 127 -12.90 6.25 -10.22
CA SER A 127 -12.43 7.63 -10.15
C SER A 127 -10.93 7.77 -9.88
N LEU A 128 -10.28 6.79 -9.22
CA LEU A 128 -8.85 6.77 -8.95
C LEU A 128 -8.01 6.67 -10.22
N ARG A 129 -8.58 6.18 -11.33
CA ARG A 129 -7.94 6.15 -12.66
C ARG A 129 -7.58 7.55 -13.17
N LYS A 130 -8.28 8.59 -12.70
CA LYS A 130 -8.05 9.99 -13.10
C LYS A 130 -6.87 10.66 -12.39
N ILE A 131 -6.30 10.04 -11.34
CA ILE A 131 -5.16 10.61 -10.62
C ILE A 131 -3.93 10.54 -11.52
N PRO A 132 -3.26 11.67 -11.80
CA PRO A 132 -2.06 11.70 -12.64
C PRO A 132 -1.00 10.72 -12.14
N PHE A 133 -0.30 10.07 -13.06
CA PHE A 133 0.71 9.03 -12.83
C PHE A 133 0.17 7.80 -12.09
N VAL A 134 -0.48 7.96 -10.94
CA VAL A 134 -0.98 6.86 -10.09
C VAL A 134 -2.05 6.04 -10.81
N GLY A 135 -3.03 6.71 -11.43
CA GLY A 135 -4.10 6.01 -12.16
C GLY A 135 -3.56 5.15 -13.29
N LYS A 136 -2.59 5.69 -14.07
CA LYS A 136 -1.95 4.95 -15.16
C LYS A 136 -1.08 3.81 -14.65
N ALA A 137 -0.34 4.01 -13.57
CA ALA A 137 0.44 2.95 -12.92
C ALA A 137 -0.46 1.81 -12.43
N CYS A 138 -1.56 2.13 -11.77
CA CYS A 138 -2.55 1.14 -11.33
C CYS A 138 -3.16 0.35 -12.49
N GLU A 139 -3.45 1.02 -13.60
CA GLU A 139 -3.94 0.38 -14.83
C GLU A 139 -2.89 -0.57 -15.42
N SER A 140 -1.65 -0.08 -15.59
CA SER A 140 -0.52 -0.87 -16.11
C SER A 140 -0.16 -2.05 -15.19
N ALA A 141 -0.34 -1.89 -13.89
CA ALA A 141 -0.18 -2.95 -12.90
C ALA A 141 -1.29 -4.01 -12.96
N GLY A 142 -2.36 -3.80 -13.74
CA GLY A 142 -3.49 -4.72 -13.89
C GLY A 142 -4.44 -4.72 -12.69
N HIS A 143 -4.59 -3.59 -11.99
CA HIS A 143 -5.60 -3.44 -10.93
C HIS A 143 -7.00 -3.31 -11.52
N ILE A 144 -8.02 -3.72 -10.78
CA ILE A 144 -9.41 -3.78 -11.21
C ILE A 144 -10.12 -2.50 -10.79
N PHE A 145 -10.60 -1.73 -11.76
CA PHE A 145 -11.40 -0.54 -11.50
C PHE A 145 -12.88 -0.86 -11.53
N VAL A 146 -13.58 -0.58 -10.43
CA VAL A 146 -15.02 -0.82 -10.28
C VAL A 146 -15.78 0.49 -10.34
N ASP A 147 -16.79 0.53 -11.19
CA ASP A 147 -17.75 1.62 -11.22
C ASP A 147 -18.79 1.36 -10.11
N ARG A 148 -18.91 2.29 -9.20
CA ARG A 148 -19.88 2.23 -8.08
C ARG A 148 -20.99 3.25 -8.25
N SER A 149 -21.15 3.81 -9.47
CA SER A 149 -22.18 4.82 -9.79
C SER A 149 -23.48 4.21 -10.33
N GLY A 150 -23.61 2.88 -10.30
CA GLY A 150 -24.87 2.21 -10.66
C GLY A 150 -25.91 2.25 -9.53
N PRO A 151 -27.19 2.05 -9.86
CA PRO A 151 -28.27 1.99 -8.89
C PRO A 151 -28.11 0.87 -7.89
#